data_7d5643092c1ca7c791211466178e66d4
#
_entry.id   7d5643092c1ca7c791211466178e66d4
#
_cell.length_a   1.000
_cell.length_b   1.000
_cell.length_c   1.000
_cell.angle_alpha   90.00
_cell.angle_beta   90.00
_cell.angle_gamma   90.00
#
_symmetry.space_group_name_H-M   'P 1'
#
loop_
_entity.id
_entity.type
_entity.pdbx_description
1 polymer ?
#
loop_
_entity_poly.entity_id
_entity_poly.type
_entity_poly.pdbx_seq_one_letter_code
_entity_poly.pdbx_strand_id
1 'polypeptide(L)'
;MNHIEEKIIQTIDEHRDEIIAFAKDIQSHPEPGFYEERTAAYVAAFLRGLGLRVHGGLARTGVRAEWMEQDGPNVTIIGELDAIGCKSHPMADPVNGTAHACGHHAQIAAMIGAA
;
A
#
# COMPACT_ATOMS: atom_id res chain seq x y z
N MET A 1 3.17 -24.57 14.34
CA MET A 1 3.69 -23.57 13.38
C MET A 1 5.00 -24.11 12.83
N ASN A 2 5.20 -24.08 11.52
CA ASN A 2 6.46 -24.56 10.94
C ASN A 2 7.50 -23.41 10.91
N HIS A 3 8.76 -23.75 10.67
CA HIS A 3 9.87 -22.78 10.67
C HIS A 3 9.71 -21.62 9.68
N ILE A 4 9.04 -21.84 8.55
CA ILE A 4 8.78 -20.78 7.56
C ILE A 4 7.76 -19.80 8.11
N GLU A 5 6.68 -20.28 8.72
CA GLU A 5 5.66 -19.44 9.34
C GLU A 5 6.24 -18.58 10.48
N GLU A 6 7.07 -19.19 11.33
CA GLU A 6 7.78 -18.47 12.41
C GLU A 6 8.66 -17.36 11.86
N LYS A 7 9.42 -17.64 10.79
CA LYS A 7 10.28 -16.66 10.16
C LYS A 7 9.49 -15.51 9.53
N ILE A 8 8.35 -15.79 8.89
CA ILE A 8 7.46 -14.77 8.32
C ILE A 8 6.96 -13.84 9.42
N ILE A 9 6.44 -14.39 10.52
CA ILE A 9 5.95 -13.61 11.65
C ILE A 9 7.06 -12.74 12.22
N GLN A 10 8.24 -13.32 12.46
CA GLN A 10 9.39 -12.58 12.97
C GLN A 10 9.77 -11.42 12.05
N THR A 11 9.83 -11.64 10.73
CA THR A 11 10.16 -10.60 9.76
C THR A 11 9.14 -9.46 9.79
N ILE A 12 7.84 -9.78 9.86
CA ILE A 12 6.79 -8.76 9.97
C ILE A 12 6.92 -7.98 11.29
N ASP A 13 7.21 -8.64 12.39
CA ASP A 13 7.40 -7.99 13.69
C ASP A 13 8.62 -7.07 13.70
N GLU A 14 9.70 -7.45 13.06
CA GLU A 14 10.91 -6.63 12.90
C GLU A 14 10.64 -5.35 12.09
N HIS A 15 9.75 -5.41 11.10
CA HIS A 15 9.35 -4.27 10.25
C HIS A 15 8.04 -3.58 10.70
N ARG A 16 7.53 -3.94 11.85
CA ARG A 16 6.23 -3.46 12.37
C ARG A 16 6.09 -1.94 12.35
N ASP A 17 7.05 -1.23 12.89
CA ASP A 17 6.99 0.22 13.01
C ASP A 17 7.05 0.91 11.65
N GLU A 18 7.80 0.36 10.71
CA GLU A 18 7.88 0.82 9.33
C GLU A 18 6.53 0.63 8.60
N ILE A 19 5.91 -0.54 8.74
CA ILE A 19 4.60 -0.85 8.14
C ILE A 19 3.51 0.07 8.71
N ILE A 20 3.51 0.31 10.03
CA ILE A 20 2.56 1.22 10.68
C ILE A 20 2.78 2.67 10.22
N ALA A 21 4.03 3.12 10.15
CA ALA A 21 4.36 4.45 9.66
C ALA A 21 3.93 4.65 8.21
N PHE A 22 4.08 3.64 7.37
CA PHE A 22 3.60 3.63 5.99
C PHE A 22 2.08 3.83 5.91
N ALA A 23 1.30 3.09 6.70
CA ALA A 23 -0.15 3.25 6.77
C ALA A 23 -0.56 4.66 7.21
N LYS A 24 0.08 5.18 8.26
CA LYS A 24 -0.21 6.51 8.80
C LYS A 24 0.14 7.64 7.83
N ASP A 25 1.20 7.50 7.07
CA ASP A 25 1.57 8.48 6.06
C ASP A 25 0.50 8.57 4.96
N ILE A 26 0.04 7.44 4.44
CA ILE A 26 -1.05 7.40 3.46
C ILE A 26 -2.35 7.97 4.05
N GLN A 27 -2.70 7.59 5.28
CA GLN A 27 -3.88 8.10 5.97
C GLN A 27 -3.87 9.63 6.10
N SER A 28 -2.70 10.22 6.30
CA SER A 28 -2.51 11.66 6.48
C SER A 28 -2.56 12.45 5.16
N HIS A 29 -2.53 11.77 4.01
CA HIS A 29 -2.52 12.39 2.69
C HIS A 29 -3.56 11.72 1.78
N PRO A 30 -4.85 11.77 2.14
CA PRO A 30 -5.90 11.11 1.37
C PRO A 30 -6.09 11.76 0.00
N GLU A 31 -6.18 10.93 -1.03
CA GLU A 31 -6.38 11.34 -2.40
C GLU A 31 -7.57 10.58 -3.01
N PRO A 32 -8.45 11.24 -3.78
CA PRO A 32 -9.61 10.60 -4.38
C PRO A 32 -9.22 9.67 -5.53
N GLY A 33 -10.10 8.76 -5.87
CA GLY A 33 -9.92 7.80 -6.95
C GLY A 33 -9.53 8.44 -8.28
N PHE A 34 -8.56 7.87 -8.96
CA PHE A 34 -7.88 8.35 -10.18
C PHE A 34 -7.02 9.62 -10.01
N TYR A 35 -6.87 10.11 -8.78
CA TYR A 35 -6.01 11.26 -8.46
C TYR A 35 -5.00 10.91 -7.34
N GLU A 36 -4.75 9.61 -7.12
CA GLU A 36 -3.86 9.09 -6.08
C GLU A 36 -2.38 9.19 -6.50
N GLU A 37 -1.95 10.34 -7.00
CA GLU A 37 -0.61 10.53 -7.58
C GLU A 37 0.49 10.39 -6.53
N ARG A 38 0.34 11.02 -5.38
CA ARG A 38 1.28 10.93 -4.28
C ARG A 38 1.30 9.53 -3.67
N THR A 39 0.13 8.98 -3.41
CA THR A 39 -0.01 7.64 -2.83
C THR A 39 0.60 6.59 -3.75
N ALA A 40 0.32 6.65 -5.05
CA ALA A 40 0.90 5.76 -6.04
C ALA A 40 2.43 5.87 -6.10
N ALA A 41 2.97 7.08 -6.10
CA ALA A 41 4.42 7.31 -6.10
C ALA A 41 5.08 6.76 -4.82
N TYR A 42 4.45 6.94 -3.68
CA TYR A 42 4.93 6.45 -2.39
C TYR A 42 4.96 4.92 -2.33
N VAL A 43 3.87 4.27 -2.73
CA VAL A 43 3.78 2.80 -2.85
C VAL A 43 4.82 2.27 -3.83
N ALA A 44 4.94 2.88 -5.01
CA ALA A 44 5.90 2.46 -6.02
C ALA A 44 7.35 2.56 -5.53
N ALA A 45 7.70 3.64 -4.83
CA ALA A 45 9.04 3.82 -4.26
C ALA A 45 9.35 2.77 -3.20
N PHE A 46 8.39 2.45 -2.33
CA PHE A 46 8.55 1.41 -1.31
C PHE A 46 8.79 0.04 -1.94
N LEU A 47 7.96 -0.35 -2.90
CA LEU A 47 8.09 -1.64 -3.60
C LEU A 47 9.41 -1.75 -4.39
N ARG A 48 9.90 -0.65 -4.99
CA ARG A 48 11.23 -0.63 -5.60
C ARG A 48 12.34 -0.83 -4.56
N GLY A 49 12.18 -0.24 -3.38
CA GLY A 49 13.11 -0.40 -2.26
C GLY A 49 13.23 -1.86 -1.79
N LEU A 50 12.18 -2.65 -1.96
CA LEU A 50 12.20 -4.11 -1.72
C LEU A 50 12.85 -4.91 -2.87
N GLY A 51 13.29 -4.26 -3.93
CA GLY A 51 13.91 -4.92 -5.09
C GLY A 51 12.91 -5.48 -6.10
N LEU A 52 11.64 -5.11 -6.01
CA LEU A 52 10.61 -5.55 -6.96
C LEU A 52 10.68 -4.77 -8.27
N ARG A 53 10.29 -5.40 -9.37
CA ARG A 53 10.06 -4.72 -10.64
C ARG A 53 8.72 -4.00 -10.59
N VAL A 54 8.73 -2.68 -10.70
CA VAL A 54 7.54 -1.84 -10.51
C VAL A 54 7.15 -1.12 -11.80
N HIS A 55 5.88 -1.22 -12.16
CA HIS A 55 5.22 -0.51 -13.24
C HIS A 55 4.16 0.42 -12.67
N GLY A 56 4.25 1.71 -13.01
CA GLY A 56 3.27 2.72 -12.61
C GLY A 56 2.41 3.20 -13.77
N GLY A 57 1.44 4.06 -13.47
CA GLY A 57 0.58 4.71 -14.47
C GLY A 57 -0.47 3.79 -15.11
N LEU A 58 -0.73 2.63 -14.53
CA LEU A 58 -1.79 1.73 -14.97
C LEU A 58 -3.15 2.35 -14.64
N ALA A 59 -4.03 2.43 -15.62
CA ALA A 59 -5.33 3.12 -15.45
C ALA A 59 -5.19 4.49 -14.73
N ARG A 60 -4.18 5.27 -15.09
CA ARG A 60 -3.72 6.57 -14.57
C ARG A 60 -2.77 6.47 -13.37
N THR A 61 -3.21 5.95 -12.25
CA THR A 61 -2.45 5.96 -10.97
C THR A 61 -2.06 4.57 -10.47
N GLY A 62 -2.58 3.51 -11.09
CA GLY A 62 -2.33 2.15 -10.65
C GLY A 62 -0.84 1.75 -10.68
N VAL A 63 -0.46 0.93 -9.71
CA VAL A 63 0.90 0.41 -9.55
C VAL A 63 0.84 -1.11 -9.54
N ARG A 64 1.74 -1.74 -10.28
CA ARG A 64 1.97 -3.18 -10.26
C ARG A 64 3.42 -3.46 -9.93
N ALA A 65 3.65 -4.40 -9.04
CA ALA A 65 4.99 -4.88 -8.72
C ALA A 65 5.07 -6.38 -8.87
N GLU A 66 6.23 -6.87 -9.25
CA GLU A 66 6.46 -8.29 -9.52
C GLU A 66 7.80 -8.72 -8.92
N TRP A 67 7.80 -9.91 -8.32
CA TRP A 67 9.02 -10.67 -8.12
C TRP A 67 9.57 -11.11 -9.48
N MET A 68 10.89 -11.30 -9.53
CA MET A 68 11.55 -11.82 -10.74
C MET A 68 10.88 -13.13 -11.19
N GLU A 69 10.76 -13.28 -12.50
CA GLU A 69 10.13 -14.45 -13.11
C GLU A 69 10.69 -15.76 -12.56
N GLN A 70 9.79 -16.57 -12.06
CA GLN A 70 10.03 -17.95 -11.71
C GLN A 70 8.98 -18.80 -12.40
N ASP A 71 9.36 -20.00 -12.82
CA ASP A 71 8.41 -20.98 -13.34
C ASP A 71 7.44 -21.40 -12.26
N GLY A 72 6.15 -21.29 -12.52
CA GLY A 72 5.12 -21.69 -11.56
C GLY A 72 3.86 -20.84 -11.60
N PRO A 73 2.89 -21.14 -10.74
CA PRO A 73 1.66 -20.38 -10.65
C PRO A 73 1.92 -18.97 -10.07
N ASN A 74 1.21 -17.99 -10.61
CA ASN A 74 1.22 -16.62 -10.09
C ASN A 74 0.16 -16.46 -8.99
N VAL A 75 0.57 -15.83 -7.88
CA VAL A 75 -0.33 -15.37 -6.82
C VAL A 75 -0.26 -13.85 -6.81
N THR A 76 -1.42 -13.20 -6.88
CA THR A 76 -1.51 -11.73 -6.89
C THR A 76 -2.26 -11.25 -5.66
N ILE A 77 -1.67 -10.27 -4.97
CA ILE A 77 -2.32 -9.54 -3.87
C ILE A 77 -2.72 -8.17 -4.43
N ILE A 78 -3.98 -7.78 -4.22
CA ILE A 78 -4.54 -6.54 -4.72
C ILE A 78 -4.90 -5.63 -3.55
N GLY A 79 -4.51 -4.35 -3.65
CA GLY A 79 -4.89 -3.30 -2.73
C GLY A 79 -5.42 -2.08 -3.49
N GLU A 80 -6.10 -1.18 -2.79
CA GLU A 80 -6.71 0.02 -3.33
C GLU A 80 -6.03 1.27 -2.77
N LEU A 81 -5.80 2.27 -3.64
CA LEU A 81 -5.03 3.47 -3.27
C LEU A 81 -5.91 4.62 -2.79
N ASP A 82 -7.19 4.63 -3.17
CA ASP A 82 -8.08 5.77 -3.02
C ASP A 82 -8.59 5.98 -1.59
N ALA A 83 -8.86 7.25 -1.31
CA ALA A 83 -9.67 7.72 -0.22
C ALA A 83 -11.07 8.12 -0.72
N ILE A 84 -12.04 8.14 0.17
CA ILE A 84 -13.43 8.47 -0.17
C ILE A 84 -13.82 9.86 0.31
N GLY A 85 -14.83 10.47 -0.34
CA GLY A 85 -15.43 11.72 0.11
C GLY A 85 -16.05 11.58 1.50
N CYS A 86 -15.44 12.20 2.51
CA CYS A 86 -15.91 12.15 3.90
C CYS A 86 -15.44 13.39 4.67
N LYS A 87 -16.03 14.54 4.37
CA LYS A 87 -15.62 15.84 4.96
C LYS A 87 -15.75 15.91 6.47
N SER A 88 -16.64 15.11 7.07
CA SER A 88 -16.82 15.05 8.52
C SER A 88 -15.80 14.19 9.26
N HIS A 89 -14.95 13.46 8.53
CA HIS A 89 -13.92 12.65 9.15
C HIS A 89 -12.83 13.53 9.80
N PRO A 90 -12.36 13.22 11.02
CA PRO A 90 -11.35 14.03 11.72
C PRO A 90 -10.04 14.25 10.93
N MET A 91 -9.70 13.31 10.03
CA MET A 91 -8.51 13.37 9.18
C MET A 91 -8.85 13.65 7.71
N ALA A 92 -10.00 14.27 7.44
CA ALA A 92 -10.34 14.67 6.07
C ALA A 92 -9.38 15.76 5.56
N ASP A 93 -8.94 15.60 4.32
CA ASP A 93 -8.18 16.65 3.65
C ASP A 93 -9.08 17.88 3.46
N PRO A 94 -8.64 19.08 3.92
CA PRO A 94 -9.47 20.28 3.86
C PRO A 94 -9.67 20.81 2.44
N VAL A 95 -8.84 20.39 1.49
CA VAL A 95 -8.90 20.87 0.10
C VAL A 95 -9.78 19.96 -0.75
N ASN A 96 -9.49 18.66 -0.75
CA ASN A 96 -10.22 17.69 -1.59
C ASN A 96 -11.42 17.02 -0.89
N GLY A 97 -11.53 17.14 0.44
CA GLY A 97 -12.64 16.62 1.24
C GLY A 97 -12.67 15.10 1.37
N THR A 98 -11.57 14.42 1.07
CA THR A 98 -11.48 12.96 1.19
C THR A 98 -10.82 12.53 2.50
N ALA A 99 -11.10 11.30 2.91
CA ALA A 99 -10.46 10.66 4.05
C ALA A 99 -10.34 9.14 3.81
N HIS A 100 -9.35 8.51 4.43
CA HIS A 100 -9.24 7.05 4.44
C HIS A 100 -10.22 6.40 5.42
N ALA A 101 -11.50 6.71 5.27
CA ALA A 101 -12.59 6.18 6.10
C ALA A 101 -12.99 4.74 5.72
N CYS A 102 -12.59 4.26 4.54
CA CYS A 102 -12.80 2.89 4.08
C CYS A 102 -11.71 1.90 4.53
N GLY A 103 -10.57 2.41 5.00
CA GLY A 103 -9.47 1.59 5.48
C GLY A 103 -8.45 1.14 4.43
N HIS A 104 -8.47 1.69 3.21
CA HIS A 104 -7.55 1.32 2.14
C HIS A 104 -6.07 1.53 2.52
N HIS A 105 -5.74 2.54 3.31
CA HIS A 105 -4.39 2.76 3.85
C HIS A 105 -3.88 1.56 4.67
N ALA A 106 -4.73 0.94 5.47
CA ALA A 106 -4.38 -0.26 6.23
C ALA A 106 -4.27 -1.49 5.33
N GLN A 107 -5.14 -1.59 4.32
CA GLN A 107 -5.09 -2.65 3.31
C GLN A 107 -3.77 -2.62 2.53
N ILE A 108 -3.33 -1.44 2.07
CA ILE A 108 -2.05 -1.32 1.35
C ILE A 108 -0.88 -1.66 2.29
N ALA A 109 -0.92 -1.24 3.55
CA ALA A 109 0.11 -1.57 4.52
C ALA A 109 0.21 -3.08 4.77
N ALA A 110 -0.93 -3.78 4.82
CA ALA A 110 -0.95 -5.24 4.91
C ALA A 110 -0.34 -5.90 3.65
N MET A 111 -0.63 -5.37 2.46
CA MET A 111 -0.03 -5.82 1.21
C MET A 111 1.49 -5.63 1.20
N ILE A 112 1.96 -4.47 1.65
CA ILE A 112 3.40 -4.16 1.78
C ILE A 112 4.07 -5.10 2.78
N GLY A 113 3.40 -5.42 3.89
CA GLY A 113 3.91 -6.37 4.87
C GLY A 113 3.99 -7.81 4.35
N ALA A 114 3.23 -8.15 3.30
CA ALA A 114 3.28 -9.45 2.65
C ALA A 114 4.35 -9.52 1.54
N ALA A 115 4.89 -8.39 1.10
CA ALA A 115 5.91 -8.30 0.05
C ALA A 115 7.31 -8.43 0.62
#